data_106ec7e70d135b503068b1c18e11261e
#
_entry.id   106ec7e70d135b503068b1c18e11261e
#
_cell.length_a   1.000
_cell.length_b   1.000
_cell.length_c   1.000
_cell.angle_alpha   90.00
_cell.angle_beta   90.00
_cell.angle_gamma   90.00
#
_symmetry.space_group_name_H-M   'P 1'
#
loop_
_entity.id
_entity.type
_entity.pdbx_description
1 polymer ?
#
loop_
_entity_poly.entity_id
_entity_poly.type
_entity_poly.pdbx_seq_one_letter_code
_entity_poly.pdbx_strand_id
1 'polypeptide(L)'
;MRLCIAIISLFVLLGIAEDARQEIRIAQYVEGGNAKGLLWSSYPGALSSLLKHVSTECKCNIVPEPALIGDFTDSKLTDYPFIYINAADCREWSFSDEAIIKLRNYLENGGFIFIDAGITASFLREHPELAASHSYAEWEASPEIKALFEKVLPGNPFMPLDRKHPLFSIYYKGLPDTAKLPDTVRDYVVNEKWPEGTYSAVGIRLNGRIAVLCTPIIAMGWARNELGQWKTNIQFRVLEQTEGLDQVLKNAAYSGAKFEVVREDGGKDMVYCQKEALPAWCMEPSGRWRVFRYYASREISDYTHEFYTRLGTNIILYAILQ
;
A
#
# COMPACT_ATOMS: atom_id res chain seq x y z
N MET A 1 26.91 0.87 -15.90
CA MET A 1 26.04 -0.15 -15.27
C MET A 1 26.79 -1.20 -14.40
N ARG A 2 28.12 -1.11 -14.23
CA ARG A 2 28.91 -1.98 -13.34
C ARG A 2 29.41 -1.27 -12.06
N LEU A 3 29.23 0.02 -11.93
CA LEU A 3 29.76 0.80 -10.80
C LEU A 3 28.84 0.80 -9.56
N CYS A 4 27.51 0.74 -9.74
CA CYS A 4 26.57 0.74 -8.60
C CYS A 4 26.56 -0.60 -7.84
N ILE A 5 26.84 -1.72 -8.52
CA ILE A 5 26.90 -3.05 -7.87
C ILE A 5 28.18 -3.16 -7.01
N ALA A 6 29.25 -2.51 -7.40
CA ALA A 6 30.51 -2.52 -6.65
C ALA A 6 30.44 -1.72 -5.32
N ILE A 7 29.61 -0.66 -5.26
CA ILE A 7 29.48 0.14 -4.04
C ILE A 7 28.67 -0.62 -2.98
N ILE A 8 27.61 -1.32 -3.36
CA ILE A 8 26.83 -2.14 -2.42
C ILE A 8 27.64 -3.34 -1.93
N SER A 9 28.45 -3.96 -2.79
CA SER A 9 29.33 -5.06 -2.41
C SER A 9 30.51 -4.60 -1.54
N LEU A 10 30.97 -3.37 -1.67
CA LEU A 10 32.08 -2.82 -0.89
C LEU A 10 31.67 -2.47 0.54
N PHE A 11 30.42 -2.00 0.75
CA PHE A 11 29.90 -1.77 2.10
C PHE A 11 29.62 -3.07 2.86
N VAL A 12 29.30 -4.16 2.18
CA VAL A 12 29.09 -5.48 2.78
C VAL A 12 30.42 -6.17 3.14
N LEU A 13 31.53 -5.86 2.46
CA LEU A 13 32.83 -6.50 2.67
C LEU A 13 33.77 -5.78 3.67
N LEU A 14 33.48 -4.53 4.04
CA LEU A 14 34.32 -3.77 4.99
C LEU A 14 33.77 -3.74 6.42
N GLY A 15 32.69 -4.44 6.72
CA GLY A 15 32.01 -4.46 8.01
C GLY A 15 32.04 -5.79 8.75
N ILE A 16 32.94 -6.74 8.44
CA ILE A 16 33.12 -7.94 9.25
C ILE A 16 34.18 -7.68 10.33
N ALA A 17 33.85 -6.76 11.22
CA ALA A 17 34.26 -6.85 12.62
C ALA A 17 32.98 -7.26 13.37
N GLU A 18 33.10 -8.23 14.24
CA GLU A 18 32.08 -8.75 15.16
C GLU A 18 31.71 -7.74 16.26
N ASP A 19 31.64 -6.45 15.91
CA ASP A 19 31.24 -5.35 16.80
C ASP A 19 29.79 -4.99 16.57
N ALA A 20 29.00 -5.20 17.61
CA ALA A 20 27.64 -4.71 17.89
C ALA A 20 26.99 -3.96 16.71
N ARG A 21 26.44 -4.68 15.73
CA ARG A 21 25.58 -4.06 14.70
C ARG A 21 24.47 -3.36 15.45
N GLN A 22 24.42 -2.05 15.35
CA GLN A 22 23.41 -1.22 15.98
C GLN A 22 22.02 -1.81 15.68
N GLU A 23 21.28 -2.10 16.74
CA GLU A 23 19.94 -2.65 16.66
C GLU A 23 19.00 -1.58 16.06
N ILE A 24 18.32 -1.93 14.98
CA ILE A 24 17.35 -1.04 14.33
C ILE A 24 15.99 -1.31 14.93
N ARG A 25 15.42 -0.30 15.58
CA ARG A 25 14.08 -0.35 16.14
C ARG A 25 13.12 0.44 15.27
N ILE A 26 12.00 -0.15 14.95
CA ILE A 26 10.90 0.46 14.19
C ILE A 26 9.77 0.74 15.16
N ALA A 27 9.14 1.90 15.05
CA ALA A 27 7.97 2.22 15.84
C ALA A 27 6.68 1.96 15.06
N GLN A 28 5.64 1.56 15.80
CA GLN A 28 4.27 1.51 15.32
C GLN A 28 3.44 2.52 16.12
N TYR A 29 2.79 3.43 15.40
CA TYR A 29 1.80 4.31 16.01
C TYR A 29 0.54 3.49 16.33
N VAL A 30 0.07 3.62 17.56
CA VAL A 30 -1.15 2.97 18.06
C VAL A 30 -1.91 3.99 18.88
N GLU A 31 -3.14 4.27 18.50
CA GLU A 31 -3.98 5.20 19.24
C GLU A 31 -4.07 4.78 20.71
N GLY A 32 -3.75 5.72 21.61
CA GLY A 32 -3.68 5.44 23.06
C GLY A 32 -2.36 4.81 23.53
N GLY A 33 -1.38 4.58 22.66
CA GLY A 33 0.03 4.30 23.02
C GLY A 33 0.32 2.99 23.72
N ASN A 34 -0.57 2.01 23.68
CA ASN A 34 -0.39 0.77 24.43
C ASN A 34 -0.91 -0.48 23.72
N ALA A 35 -0.54 -1.67 24.21
CA ALA A 35 -0.93 -2.93 23.64
C ALA A 35 -2.45 -3.16 23.53
N LYS A 36 -3.27 -2.41 24.29
CA LYS A 36 -4.73 -2.48 24.17
C LYS A 36 -5.22 -1.91 22.85
N GLY A 37 -4.54 -0.88 22.31
CA GLY A 37 -4.84 -0.35 20.97
C GLY A 37 -4.62 -1.39 19.88
N LEU A 38 -3.64 -2.29 20.04
CA LEU A 38 -3.40 -3.38 19.08
C LEU A 38 -4.52 -4.44 19.07
N LEU A 39 -5.30 -4.58 20.15
CA LEU A 39 -6.44 -5.50 20.18
C LEU A 39 -7.55 -5.09 19.20
N TRP A 40 -7.59 -3.80 18.84
CA TRP A 40 -8.55 -3.26 17.89
C TRP A 40 -7.97 -3.11 16.49
N SER A 41 -6.71 -3.51 16.29
CA SER A 41 -6.08 -3.46 14.98
C SER A 41 -6.76 -4.42 14.02
N SER A 42 -6.99 -3.94 12.81
CA SER A 42 -7.51 -4.74 11.69
C SER A 42 -6.57 -5.89 11.34
N TYR A 43 -5.26 -5.69 11.57
CA TYR A 43 -4.20 -6.65 11.20
C TYR A 43 -3.17 -6.81 12.34
N PRO A 44 -3.57 -7.38 13.49
CA PRO A 44 -2.67 -7.55 14.63
C PRO A 44 -1.49 -8.45 14.24
N GLY A 45 -0.28 -8.07 14.67
CA GLY A 45 0.95 -8.81 14.39
C GLY A 45 1.46 -8.74 12.95
N ALA A 46 0.80 -8.00 12.05
CA ALA A 46 1.22 -7.87 10.66
C ALA A 46 2.62 -7.27 10.54
N LEU A 47 2.87 -6.14 11.22
CA LEU A 47 4.19 -5.49 11.18
C LEU A 47 5.28 -6.39 11.77
N SER A 48 5.05 -7.03 12.93
CA SER A 48 6.02 -7.96 13.53
C SER A 48 6.37 -9.11 12.57
N SER A 49 5.38 -9.64 11.86
CA SER A 49 5.60 -10.68 10.83
C SER A 49 6.49 -10.18 9.70
N LEU A 50 6.24 -8.96 9.20
CA LEU A 50 7.07 -8.34 8.16
C LEU A 50 8.49 -8.07 8.67
N LEU A 51 8.64 -7.48 9.86
CA LEU A 51 9.96 -7.17 10.44
C LEU A 51 10.81 -8.42 10.65
N LYS A 52 10.18 -9.51 11.12
CA LYS A 52 10.84 -10.81 11.24
C LYS A 52 11.31 -11.34 9.88
N HIS A 53 10.48 -11.21 8.85
CA HIS A 53 10.86 -11.59 7.48
C HIS A 53 12.06 -10.75 7.00
N VAL A 54 11.99 -9.41 7.13
CA VAL A 54 13.07 -8.51 6.69
C VAL A 54 14.37 -8.79 7.43
N SER A 55 14.32 -8.97 8.75
CA SER A 55 15.50 -9.30 9.57
C SER A 55 16.15 -10.59 9.09
N THR A 56 15.36 -11.63 8.84
CA THR A 56 15.85 -12.95 8.42
C THR A 56 16.39 -12.92 6.98
N GLU A 57 15.61 -12.39 6.05
CA GLU A 57 15.91 -12.42 4.62
C GLU A 57 17.08 -11.49 4.26
N CYS A 58 17.06 -10.27 4.81
CA CYS A 58 18.07 -9.26 4.50
C CYS A 58 19.28 -9.33 5.44
N LYS A 59 19.27 -10.22 6.43
CA LYS A 59 20.34 -10.37 7.45
C LYS A 59 20.68 -9.05 8.13
N CYS A 60 19.69 -8.23 8.39
CA CYS A 60 19.83 -6.96 9.09
C CYS A 60 19.36 -7.08 10.55
N ASN A 61 19.98 -6.30 11.46
CA ASN A 61 19.66 -6.35 12.89
C ASN A 61 18.41 -5.51 13.21
N ILE A 62 17.27 -5.89 12.64
CA ILE A 62 15.97 -5.26 12.95
C ILE A 62 15.27 -6.05 14.05
N VAL A 63 14.79 -5.33 15.07
CA VAL A 63 13.97 -5.93 16.13
C VAL A 63 12.61 -6.31 15.56
N PRO A 64 12.20 -7.59 15.65
CA PRO A 64 10.93 -8.03 15.08
C PRO A 64 9.69 -7.40 15.75
N GLU A 65 9.79 -7.06 17.03
CA GLU A 65 8.69 -6.44 17.76
C GLU A 65 8.81 -4.92 17.69
N PRO A 66 7.84 -4.21 17.07
CA PRO A 66 7.89 -2.76 16.97
C PRO A 66 7.69 -2.12 18.35
N ALA A 67 8.34 -0.98 18.56
CA ALA A 67 8.03 -0.11 19.69
C ALA A 67 6.66 0.54 19.48
N LEU A 68 5.82 0.55 20.51
CA LEU A 68 4.50 1.20 20.41
C LEU A 68 4.60 2.65 20.85
N ILE A 69 4.14 3.56 20.01
CA ILE A 69 4.02 4.98 20.31
C ILE A 69 2.57 5.43 20.17
N GLY A 70 2.10 6.27 21.08
CA GLY A 70 0.72 6.78 21.09
C GLY A 70 0.62 8.25 20.75
N ASP A 71 1.74 8.93 20.69
CA ASP A 71 1.84 10.35 20.38
C ASP A 71 3.22 10.63 19.75
N PHE A 72 3.31 11.70 18.99
CA PHE A 72 4.56 12.21 18.43
C PHE A 72 5.32 13.14 19.38
N THR A 73 4.85 13.32 20.61
CA THR A 73 5.58 14.02 21.66
C THR A 73 6.58 13.14 22.40
N ASP A 74 6.64 11.84 22.12
CA ASP A 74 7.59 10.92 22.71
C ASP A 74 9.03 11.41 22.53
N SER A 75 9.80 11.43 23.61
CA SER A 75 11.20 11.87 23.60
C SER A 75 12.12 10.93 22.79
N LYS A 76 11.69 9.70 22.58
CA LYS A 76 12.42 8.67 21.80
C LYS A 76 12.06 8.65 20.32
N LEU A 77 11.24 9.59 19.86
CA LEU A 77 10.78 9.61 18.48
C LEU A 77 11.95 9.52 17.46
N THR A 78 13.04 10.22 17.76
CA THR A 78 14.25 10.24 16.92
C THR A 78 15.07 8.96 16.95
N ASP A 79 14.81 8.06 17.90
CA ASP A 79 15.49 6.76 17.99
C ASP A 79 14.97 5.77 16.93
N TYR A 80 13.83 6.09 16.32
CA TYR A 80 13.17 5.24 15.33
C TYR A 80 13.37 5.80 13.92
N PRO A 81 14.16 5.14 13.06
CA PRO A 81 14.33 5.61 11.68
C PRO A 81 13.05 5.50 10.85
N PHE A 82 12.13 4.66 11.31
CA PHE A 82 10.89 4.34 10.59
C PHE A 82 9.71 4.24 11.58
N ILE A 83 8.62 4.92 11.24
CA ILE A 83 7.35 4.83 11.95
C ILE A 83 6.28 4.29 11.00
N TYR A 84 5.62 3.23 11.42
CA TYR A 84 4.48 2.64 10.73
C TYR A 84 3.17 3.12 11.35
N ILE A 85 2.22 3.50 10.51
CA ILE A 85 0.86 3.87 10.88
C ILE A 85 -0.10 3.07 9.99
N ASN A 86 -1.05 2.35 10.60
CA ASN A 86 -2.18 1.81 9.85
C ASN A 86 -3.35 2.79 9.94
N ALA A 87 -3.63 3.49 8.84
CA ALA A 87 -4.68 4.51 8.82
C ALA A 87 -6.08 3.93 9.07
N ALA A 88 -6.30 2.65 8.74
CA ALA A 88 -7.58 1.99 9.03
C ALA A 88 -7.84 1.80 10.53
N ASP A 89 -6.80 1.85 11.36
CA ASP A 89 -6.90 1.71 12.83
C ASP A 89 -6.87 3.08 13.54
N CYS A 90 -6.67 4.18 12.80
CA CYS A 90 -6.64 5.55 13.34
C CYS A 90 -8.01 6.19 13.19
N ARG A 91 -8.61 6.58 14.31
CA ARG A 91 -9.92 7.26 14.35
C ARG A 91 -9.80 8.76 14.18
N GLU A 92 -8.74 9.33 14.73
CA GLU A 92 -8.51 10.76 14.73
C GLU A 92 -7.13 11.11 14.20
N TRP A 93 -7.08 12.06 13.26
CA TRP A 93 -5.85 12.61 12.68
C TRP A 93 -5.59 14.03 13.21
N SER A 94 -5.89 14.25 14.50
CA SER A 94 -5.70 15.54 15.17
C SER A 94 -4.61 15.38 16.24
N PHE A 95 -3.56 16.18 16.10
CA PHE A 95 -2.41 16.18 17.00
C PHE A 95 -2.19 17.58 17.57
N SER A 96 -1.59 17.64 18.76
CA SER A 96 -1.23 18.91 19.40
C SER A 96 -0.17 19.68 18.59
N ASP A 97 -0.08 20.98 18.78
CA ASP A 97 0.95 21.79 18.12
C ASP A 97 2.36 21.32 18.46
N GLU A 98 2.59 20.83 19.69
CA GLU A 98 3.86 20.24 20.10
C GLU A 98 4.16 18.98 19.28
N ALA A 99 3.18 18.09 19.12
CA ALA A 99 3.33 16.88 18.33
C ALA A 99 3.63 17.19 16.85
N ILE A 100 2.96 18.21 16.29
CA ILE A 100 3.19 18.69 14.92
C ILE A 100 4.64 19.19 14.74
N ILE A 101 5.14 19.97 15.70
CA ILE A 101 6.51 20.49 15.67
C ILE A 101 7.52 19.34 15.77
N LYS A 102 7.33 18.41 16.69
CA LYS A 102 8.23 17.25 16.86
C LYS A 102 8.22 16.35 15.64
N LEU A 103 7.04 16.12 15.07
CA LEU A 103 6.88 15.33 13.86
C LEU A 103 7.61 15.96 12.66
N ARG A 104 7.50 17.28 12.49
CA ARG A 104 8.26 18.04 11.50
C ARG A 104 9.76 17.83 11.69
N ASN A 105 10.25 18.09 12.89
CA ASN A 105 11.67 17.93 13.21
C ASN A 105 12.15 16.49 12.95
N TYR A 106 11.35 15.49 13.29
CA TYR A 106 11.65 14.09 13.01
C TYR A 106 11.85 13.84 11.50
N LEU A 107 10.92 14.33 10.68
CA LEU A 107 10.97 14.16 9.22
C LEU A 107 12.12 14.94 8.58
N GLU A 108 12.37 16.16 9.02
CA GLU A 108 13.48 17.00 8.53
C GLU A 108 14.86 16.41 8.86
N ASN A 109 14.97 15.68 9.99
CA ASN A 109 16.20 15.04 10.44
C ASN A 109 16.36 13.57 9.99
N GLY A 110 15.65 13.16 8.94
CA GLY A 110 15.89 11.85 8.35
C GLY A 110 14.83 10.79 8.65
N GLY A 111 13.88 11.07 9.56
CA GLY A 111 12.81 10.14 9.88
C GLY A 111 11.91 9.83 8.68
N PHE A 112 11.32 8.64 8.69
CA PHE A 112 10.42 8.16 7.65
C PHE A 112 9.10 7.71 8.25
N ILE A 113 7.98 8.13 7.64
CA ILE A 113 6.65 7.67 8.03
C ILE A 113 6.03 6.88 6.89
N PHE A 114 5.59 5.67 7.20
CA PHE A 114 4.79 4.86 6.31
C PHE A 114 3.35 4.75 6.83
N ILE A 115 2.42 5.25 6.04
CA ILE A 115 0.98 5.23 6.32
C ILE A 115 0.32 4.22 5.39
N ASP A 116 0.05 3.05 5.93
CA ASP A 116 -0.68 1.98 5.28
C ASP A 116 -2.18 2.28 5.32
N ALA A 117 -2.94 1.97 4.27
CA ALA A 117 -4.34 2.37 4.08
C ALA A 117 -4.54 3.91 4.05
N GLY A 118 -3.49 4.67 3.75
CA GLY A 118 -3.52 6.14 3.79
C GLY A 118 -3.98 6.81 2.52
N ILE A 119 -4.31 6.04 1.46
CA ILE A 119 -4.78 6.61 0.19
C ILE A 119 -6.25 6.36 -0.03
N THR A 120 -6.84 7.26 -0.78
CA THR A 120 -8.23 7.20 -1.25
C THR A 120 -8.30 7.76 -2.66
N ALA A 121 -9.44 7.61 -3.31
CA ALA A 121 -9.72 8.29 -4.56
C ALA A 121 -10.92 9.20 -4.37
N SER A 122 -10.84 10.44 -4.85
CA SER A 122 -11.94 11.40 -4.79
C SER A 122 -13.21 10.80 -5.39
N PHE A 123 -13.06 10.19 -6.55
CA PHE A 123 -14.14 9.49 -7.23
C PHE A 123 -14.80 8.40 -6.37
N LEU A 124 -14.04 7.59 -5.63
CA LEU A 124 -14.59 6.55 -4.76
C LEU A 124 -15.25 7.09 -3.49
N ARG A 125 -14.85 8.29 -3.03
CA ARG A 125 -15.56 8.97 -1.94
C ARG A 125 -16.92 9.49 -2.36
N GLU A 126 -17.01 10.00 -3.58
CA GLU A 126 -18.25 10.49 -4.18
C GLU A 126 -19.18 9.35 -4.59
N HIS A 127 -18.61 8.19 -4.92
CA HIS A 127 -19.28 7.01 -5.42
C HIS A 127 -18.85 5.74 -4.67
N PRO A 128 -19.16 5.61 -3.37
CA PRO A 128 -18.74 4.47 -2.54
C PRO A 128 -19.25 3.12 -3.06
N GLU A 129 -20.34 3.12 -3.83
CA GLU A 129 -20.88 1.93 -4.50
C GLU A 129 -19.92 1.36 -5.56
N LEU A 130 -18.94 2.15 -6.00
CA LEU A 130 -17.92 1.74 -6.96
C LEU A 130 -16.61 1.27 -6.31
N ALA A 131 -16.56 1.12 -5.00
CA ALA A 131 -15.36 0.80 -4.24
C ALA A 131 -14.55 -0.42 -4.77
N ALA A 132 -15.19 -1.32 -5.51
CA ALA A 132 -14.54 -2.44 -6.17
C ALA A 132 -13.88 -2.09 -7.52
N SER A 133 -14.05 -0.87 -8.04
CA SER A 133 -13.63 -0.47 -9.38
C SER A 133 -12.32 0.36 -9.36
N HIS A 134 -11.30 -0.13 -8.71
CA HIS A 134 -10.03 0.57 -8.48
C HIS A 134 -9.30 1.08 -9.73
N SER A 135 -9.63 0.58 -10.92
CA SER A 135 -8.97 0.96 -12.17
C SER A 135 -9.28 2.37 -12.67
N TYR A 136 -10.21 3.04 -12.03
CA TYR A 136 -10.69 4.36 -12.48
C TYR A 136 -10.29 5.49 -11.55
N ALA A 137 -9.42 5.21 -10.59
CA ALA A 137 -9.18 6.16 -9.53
C ALA A 137 -7.82 6.83 -9.66
N GLU A 138 -7.82 8.15 -9.66
CA GLU A 138 -6.64 8.91 -9.27
C GLU A 138 -6.49 8.79 -7.75
N TRP A 139 -5.37 8.21 -7.33
CA TRP A 139 -5.09 7.99 -5.93
C TRP A 139 -4.47 9.23 -5.30
N GLU A 140 -4.96 9.58 -4.14
CA GLU A 140 -4.44 10.68 -3.33
C GLU A 140 -4.38 10.25 -1.86
N ALA A 141 -3.57 10.93 -1.03
CA ALA A 141 -3.65 10.77 0.41
C ALA A 141 -5.05 11.15 0.91
N SER A 142 -5.56 10.47 1.94
CA SER A 142 -6.88 10.80 2.48
C SER A 142 -6.95 12.25 2.96
N PRO A 143 -8.14 12.89 2.97
CA PRO A 143 -8.27 14.29 3.32
C PRO A 143 -7.70 14.63 4.70
N GLU A 144 -7.89 13.74 5.67
CA GLU A 144 -7.43 13.91 7.04
C GLU A 144 -5.89 13.90 7.12
N ILE A 145 -5.28 12.98 6.38
CA ILE A 145 -3.82 12.88 6.27
C ILE A 145 -3.26 14.09 5.54
N LYS A 146 -3.89 14.53 4.45
CA LYS A 146 -3.48 15.74 3.73
C LYS A 146 -3.53 16.98 4.65
N ALA A 147 -4.63 17.14 5.39
CA ALA A 147 -4.81 18.27 6.32
C ALA A 147 -3.77 18.26 7.47
N LEU A 148 -3.42 17.09 7.98
CA LEU A 148 -2.35 16.96 8.97
C LEU A 148 -1.00 17.38 8.38
N PHE A 149 -0.62 16.81 7.25
CA PHE A 149 0.71 17.05 6.69
C PHE A 149 0.87 18.44 6.08
N GLU A 150 -0.20 19.12 5.71
CA GLU A 150 -0.15 20.57 5.40
C GLU A 150 0.30 21.40 6.61
N LYS A 151 -0.08 20.98 7.82
CA LYS A 151 0.40 21.63 9.06
C LYS A 151 1.82 21.21 9.42
N VAL A 152 2.15 19.92 9.23
CA VAL A 152 3.47 19.36 9.55
C VAL A 152 4.55 19.88 8.60
N LEU A 153 4.29 19.87 7.31
CA LEU A 153 5.22 20.20 6.23
C LEU A 153 4.57 21.17 5.23
N PRO A 154 4.30 22.42 5.63
CA PRO A 154 3.64 23.40 4.77
C PRO A 154 4.36 23.53 3.41
N GLY A 155 3.60 23.56 2.33
CA GLY A 155 4.14 23.70 0.98
C GLY A 155 4.79 22.45 0.39
N ASN A 156 4.73 21.30 1.08
CA ASN A 156 5.21 20.01 0.58
C ASN A 156 4.02 19.08 0.34
N PRO A 157 3.39 19.08 -0.84
CA PRO A 157 2.21 18.28 -1.10
C PRO A 157 2.57 16.78 -1.27
N PHE A 158 1.56 15.93 -1.05
CA PHE A 158 1.64 14.56 -1.50
C PHE A 158 1.63 14.49 -3.03
N MET A 159 2.55 13.72 -3.58
CA MET A 159 2.68 13.50 -5.01
C MET A 159 2.66 11.99 -5.31
N PRO A 160 2.03 11.58 -6.41
CA PRO A 160 2.12 10.20 -6.87
C PRO A 160 3.58 9.77 -7.06
N LEU A 161 3.90 8.54 -6.69
CA LEU A 161 5.21 7.95 -6.93
C LEU A 161 5.22 7.25 -8.29
N ASP A 162 6.25 7.56 -9.10
CA ASP A 162 6.53 6.80 -10.30
C ASP A 162 6.93 5.37 -9.92
N ARG A 163 6.43 4.37 -10.64
CA ARG A 163 6.77 2.94 -10.45
C ARG A 163 8.25 2.64 -10.61
N LYS A 164 8.99 3.46 -11.35
CA LYS A 164 10.44 3.37 -11.47
C LYS A 164 11.17 3.89 -10.24
N HIS A 165 10.43 4.44 -9.26
CA HIS A 165 11.04 4.93 -8.05
C HIS A 165 11.81 3.80 -7.34
N PRO A 166 13.06 4.04 -6.85
CA PRO A 166 13.90 3.03 -6.23
C PRO A 166 13.22 2.27 -5.09
N LEU A 167 12.29 2.91 -4.37
CA LEU A 167 11.49 2.30 -3.32
C LEU A 167 10.83 0.99 -3.77
N PHE A 168 10.40 0.88 -5.04
CA PHE A 168 9.73 -0.32 -5.53
C PHE A 168 10.69 -1.44 -5.99
N SER A 169 12.00 -1.20 -5.98
CA SER A 169 12.96 -2.14 -6.55
C SER A 169 14.32 -2.19 -5.84
N ILE A 170 14.42 -1.65 -4.63
CA ILE A 170 15.70 -1.53 -3.92
C ILE A 170 16.28 -2.89 -3.55
N TYR A 171 15.45 -3.86 -3.20
CA TYR A 171 15.84 -5.23 -2.89
C TYR A 171 15.14 -6.22 -3.81
N TYR A 172 13.83 -6.35 -3.70
CA TYR A 172 13.04 -7.17 -4.62
C TYR A 172 12.69 -6.37 -5.87
N LYS A 173 12.82 -7.02 -7.04
CA LYS A 173 12.52 -6.42 -8.34
C LYS A 173 11.41 -7.19 -9.02
N GLY A 174 10.46 -6.45 -9.59
CA GLY A 174 9.37 -7.04 -10.36
C GLY A 174 8.36 -7.83 -9.51
N LEU A 175 7.50 -8.53 -10.21
CA LEU A 175 6.45 -9.35 -9.62
C LEU A 175 7.00 -10.65 -9.03
N PRO A 176 6.33 -11.27 -8.04
CA PRO A 176 6.57 -12.65 -7.68
C PRO A 176 6.35 -13.61 -8.87
N ASP A 177 6.79 -14.85 -8.72
CA ASP A 177 6.55 -15.89 -9.71
C ASP A 177 5.05 -16.15 -9.90
N THR A 178 4.57 -15.97 -11.12
CA THR A 178 3.15 -16.13 -11.48
C THR A 178 2.78 -17.55 -11.87
N ALA A 179 3.75 -18.48 -11.93
CA ALA A 179 3.52 -19.85 -12.43
C ALA A 179 2.51 -20.66 -11.60
N LYS A 180 2.35 -20.30 -10.33
CA LYS A 180 1.39 -20.96 -9.42
C LYS A 180 -0.04 -20.38 -9.51
N LEU A 181 -0.22 -19.27 -10.21
CA LEU A 181 -1.55 -18.70 -10.37
C LEU A 181 -2.37 -19.50 -11.42
N PRO A 182 -3.70 -19.56 -11.24
CA PRO A 182 -4.58 -20.05 -12.32
C PRO A 182 -4.33 -19.29 -13.62
N ASP A 183 -4.42 -19.95 -14.77
CA ASP A 183 -4.05 -19.37 -16.08
C ASP A 183 -4.73 -18.04 -16.35
N THR A 184 -6.05 -17.96 -16.11
CA THR A 184 -6.84 -16.74 -16.31
C THR A 184 -6.38 -15.60 -15.44
N VAL A 185 -5.99 -15.87 -14.19
CA VAL A 185 -5.47 -14.87 -13.24
C VAL A 185 -4.05 -14.46 -13.64
N ARG A 186 -3.23 -15.43 -14.07
CA ARG A 186 -1.86 -15.16 -14.54
C ARG A 186 -1.86 -14.24 -15.75
N ASP A 187 -2.71 -14.51 -16.74
CA ASP A 187 -2.83 -13.69 -17.93
C ASP A 187 -3.25 -12.26 -17.57
N TYR A 188 -4.18 -12.10 -16.65
CA TYR A 188 -4.55 -10.78 -16.13
C TYR A 188 -3.36 -10.08 -15.45
N VAL A 189 -2.67 -10.75 -14.52
CA VAL A 189 -1.53 -10.18 -13.80
C VAL A 189 -0.41 -9.71 -14.73
N VAL A 190 -0.14 -10.49 -15.78
CA VAL A 190 0.96 -10.21 -16.71
C VAL A 190 0.56 -9.17 -17.76
N ASN A 191 -0.65 -9.24 -18.31
CA ASN A 191 -1.05 -8.48 -19.48
C ASN A 191 -1.85 -7.22 -19.13
N GLU A 192 -2.61 -7.25 -18.05
CA GLU A 192 -3.46 -6.14 -17.60
C GLU A 192 -2.73 -5.22 -16.60
N LYS A 193 -1.43 -5.38 -16.50
CA LYS A 193 -0.57 -4.55 -15.67
C LYS A 193 -0.96 -4.53 -14.18
N TRP A 194 -1.64 -5.59 -13.70
CA TRP A 194 -1.68 -5.76 -12.27
C TRP A 194 -0.24 -5.94 -11.77
N PRO A 195 0.19 -5.33 -10.75
CA PRO A 195 -0.51 -4.61 -9.70
C PRO A 195 -0.41 -3.08 -9.81
N GLU A 196 -0.73 -2.49 -10.95
CA GLU A 196 -0.65 -1.03 -11.10
C GLU A 196 -1.43 -0.30 -10.01
N GLY A 197 -2.63 -0.77 -9.68
CA GLY A 197 -3.38 -0.25 -8.55
C GLY A 197 -2.72 -0.48 -7.18
N THR A 198 -1.87 -1.49 -7.06
CA THR A 198 -1.19 -1.84 -5.80
C THR A 198 0.13 -1.08 -5.60
N TYR A 199 0.73 -0.61 -6.69
CA TYR A 199 1.83 0.36 -6.64
C TYR A 199 1.33 1.80 -6.54
N SER A 200 0.03 2.01 -6.42
CA SER A 200 -0.51 3.34 -6.16
C SER A 200 -0.02 3.82 -4.81
N ALA A 201 1.00 4.62 -4.85
CA ALA A 201 1.60 5.22 -3.68
C ALA A 201 1.74 6.71 -3.90
N VAL A 202 1.45 7.46 -2.87
CA VAL A 202 1.69 8.91 -2.84
C VAL A 202 2.66 9.21 -1.72
N GLY A 203 3.51 10.21 -1.89
CA GLY A 203 4.49 10.55 -0.87
C GLY A 203 4.86 12.02 -0.84
N ILE A 204 5.38 12.47 0.28
CA ILE A 204 5.99 13.79 0.46
C ILE A 204 7.49 13.65 0.33
N ARG A 205 8.09 14.50 -0.51
CA ARG A 205 9.53 14.57 -0.70
C ARG A 205 10.12 15.67 0.19
N LEU A 206 11.19 15.32 0.91
CA LEU A 206 12.03 16.27 1.64
C LEU A 206 13.50 16.00 1.29
N ASN A 207 14.25 17.04 0.96
CA ASN A 207 15.70 16.94 0.70
C ASN A 207 16.07 15.83 -0.30
N GLY A 208 15.23 15.62 -1.33
CA GLY A 208 15.49 14.62 -2.37
C GLY A 208 15.04 13.19 -2.06
N ARG A 209 14.58 12.90 -0.84
CA ARG A 209 14.07 11.60 -0.41
C ARG A 209 12.55 11.62 -0.20
N ILE A 210 11.92 10.46 -0.18
CA ILE A 210 10.56 10.32 0.34
C ILE A 210 10.66 10.30 1.87
N ALA A 211 9.97 11.20 2.54
CA ALA A 211 9.90 11.27 4.00
C ALA A 211 8.57 10.70 4.54
N VAL A 212 7.50 10.84 3.78
CA VAL A 212 6.18 10.28 4.11
C VAL A 212 5.68 9.49 2.91
N LEU A 213 5.20 8.28 3.16
CA LEU A 213 4.65 7.39 2.15
C LEU A 213 3.24 6.97 2.56
N CYS A 214 2.29 7.07 1.65
CA CYS A 214 0.95 6.49 1.81
C CYS A 214 0.71 5.45 0.71
N THR A 215 0.10 4.32 1.09
CA THR A 215 -0.28 3.24 0.16
C THR A 215 -1.72 2.79 0.40
N PRO A 216 -2.31 1.99 -0.50
CA PRO A 216 -3.44 1.13 -0.15
C PRO A 216 -3.09 0.23 1.03
N ILE A 217 -4.10 -0.41 1.63
CA ILE A 217 -3.83 -1.38 2.70
C ILE A 217 -3.02 -2.57 2.16
N ILE A 218 -1.80 -2.75 2.67
CA ILE A 218 -0.92 -3.87 2.32
C ILE A 218 -0.64 -4.80 3.50
N ALA A 219 -0.90 -4.35 4.74
CA ALA A 219 -0.73 -5.15 5.95
C ALA A 219 -1.56 -6.45 5.94
N MET A 220 -2.65 -6.49 5.18
CA MET A 220 -3.44 -7.71 5.02
C MET A 220 -2.59 -8.89 4.49
N GLY A 221 -1.56 -8.61 3.70
CA GLY A 221 -0.65 -9.62 3.19
C GLY A 221 0.35 -10.15 4.23
N TRP A 222 0.51 -9.46 5.35
CA TRP A 222 1.45 -9.85 6.42
C TRP A 222 0.77 -10.52 7.61
N ALA A 223 -0.55 -10.38 7.73
CA ALA A 223 -1.34 -10.92 8.83
C ALA A 223 -1.90 -12.29 8.50
N ARG A 224 -2.06 -13.12 9.55
CA ARG A 224 -2.76 -14.40 9.47
C ARG A 224 -4.06 -14.35 10.26
N ASN A 225 -5.06 -15.10 9.81
CA ASN A 225 -6.27 -15.37 10.56
C ASN A 225 -6.03 -16.47 11.61
N GLU A 226 -7.06 -16.78 12.40
CA GLU A 226 -7.00 -17.82 13.43
C GLU A 226 -6.70 -19.22 12.87
N LEU A 227 -6.99 -19.45 11.61
CA LEU A 227 -6.68 -20.70 10.90
C LEU A 227 -5.27 -20.73 10.31
N GLY A 228 -4.46 -19.69 10.56
CA GLY A 228 -3.10 -19.58 10.03
C GLY A 228 -3.02 -19.22 8.55
N GLN A 229 -4.13 -18.87 7.90
CA GLN A 229 -4.18 -18.43 6.51
C GLN A 229 -3.91 -16.92 6.43
N TRP A 230 -3.37 -16.47 5.31
CA TRP A 230 -3.18 -15.04 5.10
C TRP A 230 -4.53 -14.30 5.07
N LYS A 231 -4.57 -13.13 5.71
CA LYS A 231 -5.78 -12.27 5.77
C LYS A 231 -6.07 -11.56 4.45
N THR A 232 -5.32 -11.83 3.41
CA THR A 232 -5.55 -11.17 2.12
C THR A 232 -6.94 -11.56 1.60
N ASN A 233 -7.74 -10.55 1.34
CA ASN A 233 -9.05 -10.70 0.71
C ASN A 233 -9.02 -10.16 -0.73
N ILE A 234 -7.84 -9.98 -1.30
CA ILE A 234 -7.70 -9.53 -2.68
C ILE A 234 -8.31 -10.58 -3.59
N GLN A 235 -9.17 -10.08 -4.43
CA GLN A 235 -9.78 -10.82 -5.50
C GLN A 235 -9.23 -10.28 -6.81
N PHE A 236 -8.73 -11.16 -7.64
CA PHE A 236 -8.32 -10.76 -8.97
C PHE A 236 -9.55 -10.58 -9.84
N ARG A 237 -9.59 -9.45 -10.50
CA ARG A 237 -10.62 -9.09 -11.44
C ARG A 237 -10.24 -9.62 -12.83
N VAL A 238 -10.98 -10.56 -13.34
CA VAL A 238 -10.76 -11.17 -14.65
C VAL A 238 -11.86 -10.82 -15.58
N LEU A 239 -11.51 -10.47 -16.82
CA LEU A 239 -12.44 -10.16 -17.87
C LEU A 239 -13.29 -11.40 -18.23
N GLU A 240 -14.60 -11.26 -18.23
CA GLU A 240 -15.52 -12.31 -18.67
C GLU A 240 -16.08 -12.06 -20.07
N GLN A 241 -16.71 -13.10 -20.62
CA GLN A 241 -17.50 -12.95 -21.83
C GLN A 241 -18.67 -12.05 -21.59
N THR A 242 -18.88 -11.13 -22.52
CA THR A 242 -19.92 -10.08 -22.43
C THR A 242 -21.06 -10.33 -23.39
N GLU A 243 -21.06 -11.49 -24.06
CA GLU A 243 -22.06 -11.83 -25.06
C GLU A 243 -23.47 -11.81 -24.46
N GLY A 244 -24.38 -11.07 -25.10
CA GLY A 244 -25.74 -10.94 -24.63
C GLY A 244 -26.00 -9.95 -23.50
N LEU A 245 -24.97 -9.32 -22.92
CA LEU A 245 -25.15 -8.40 -21.81
C LEU A 245 -26.04 -7.20 -22.16
N ASP A 246 -25.92 -6.64 -23.36
CA ASP A 246 -26.82 -5.58 -23.86
C ASP A 246 -28.31 -5.96 -23.78
N GLN A 247 -28.61 -7.19 -24.15
CA GLN A 247 -29.98 -7.68 -24.11
C GLN A 247 -30.44 -7.92 -22.68
N VAL A 248 -29.58 -8.44 -21.83
CA VAL A 248 -29.87 -8.62 -20.39
C VAL A 248 -30.15 -7.28 -19.72
N LEU A 249 -29.33 -6.26 -19.97
CA LEU A 249 -29.54 -4.92 -19.39
C LEU A 249 -30.81 -4.25 -19.90
N LYS A 250 -31.13 -4.40 -21.20
CA LYS A 250 -32.38 -3.89 -21.78
C LYS A 250 -33.59 -4.60 -21.18
N ASN A 251 -33.55 -5.91 -21.09
CA ASN A 251 -34.66 -6.72 -20.57
C ASN A 251 -34.89 -6.48 -19.07
N ALA A 252 -33.82 -6.25 -18.32
CA ALA A 252 -33.88 -5.98 -16.89
C ALA A 252 -34.31 -4.54 -16.56
N ALA A 253 -34.57 -3.69 -17.60
CA ALA A 253 -34.85 -2.26 -17.40
C ALA A 253 -33.86 -1.64 -16.40
N TYR A 254 -32.58 -1.76 -16.68
CA TYR A 254 -31.51 -1.39 -15.76
C TYR A 254 -31.76 -0.01 -15.14
N SER A 255 -31.99 0.01 -13.83
CA SER A 255 -32.29 1.20 -13.03
C SER A 255 -31.13 1.58 -12.06
N GLY A 256 -29.99 0.90 -12.16
CA GLY A 256 -28.83 1.17 -11.34
C GLY A 256 -28.09 2.44 -11.75
N ALA A 257 -27.11 2.81 -10.94
CA ALA A 257 -26.26 3.96 -11.20
C ALA A 257 -25.40 3.76 -12.45
N LYS A 258 -25.19 4.86 -13.18
CA LYS A 258 -24.32 4.92 -14.36
C LYS A 258 -23.37 6.10 -14.20
N PHE A 259 -22.09 5.87 -14.46
CA PHE A 259 -21.05 6.88 -14.32
C PHE A 259 -20.18 6.93 -15.57
N GLU A 260 -19.91 8.13 -16.07
CA GLU A 260 -18.85 8.33 -17.05
C GLU A 260 -17.54 8.51 -16.31
N VAL A 261 -16.57 7.69 -16.63
CA VAL A 261 -15.24 7.70 -15.99
C VAL A 261 -14.18 7.93 -17.06
N VAL A 262 -13.30 8.88 -16.82
CA VAL A 262 -12.14 9.13 -17.67
C VAL A 262 -10.99 8.26 -17.18
N ARG A 263 -10.38 7.47 -18.08
CA ARG A 263 -9.21 6.65 -17.79
C ARG A 263 -7.92 7.48 -17.86
N GLU A 264 -6.83 6.94 -17.32
CA GLU A 264 -5.49 7.55 -17.41
C GLU A 264 -5.04 7.82 -18.86
N ASP A 265 -5.52 7.03 -19.83
CA ASP A 265 -5.25 7.22 -21.26
C ASP A 265 -6.14 8.28 -21.92
N GLY A 266 -6.97 8.98 -21.15
CA GLY A 266 -7.94 9.96 -21.62
C GLY A 266 -9.20 9.35 -22.25
N GLY A 267 -9.31 8.03 -22.33
CA GLY A 267 -10.51 7.35 -22.80
C GLY A 267 -11.66 7.47 -21.79
N LYS A 268 -12.88 7.48 -22.29
CA LYS A 268 -14.09 7.56 -21.47
C LYS A 268 -14.80 6.22 -21.45
N ASP A 269 -15.11 5.74 -20.27
CA ASP A 269 -15.89 4.51 -20.06
C ASP A 269 -17.22 4.85 -19.38
N MET A 270 -18.29 4.10 -19.70
CA MET A 270 -19.54 4.14 -18.96
C MET A 270 -19.59 2.95 -18.02
N VAL A 271 -19.57 3.20 -16.70
CA VAL A 271 -19.64 2.18 -15.67
C VAL A 271 -21.07 1.99 -15.22
N TYR A 272 -21.54 0.76 -15.23
CA TYR A 272 -22.86 0.36 -14.76
C TYR A 272 -22.68 -0.44 -13.47
N CYS A 273 -23.32 0.00 -12.41
CA CYS A 273 -23.20 -0.64 -11.10
C CYS A 273 -24.44 -1.43 -10.76
N GLN A 274 -24.29 -2.68 -10.41
CA GLN A 274 -25.35 -3.42 -9.75
C GLN A 274 -25.49 -2.94 -8.29
N LYS A 275 -26.72 -2.91 -7.79
CA LYS A 275 -27.01 -2.56 -6.39
C LYS A 275 -26.33 -3.47 -5.36
N GLU A 276 -25.97 -4.68 -5.74
CA GLU A 276 -25.40 -5.71 -4.88
C GLU A 276 -23.95 -6.05 -5.24
N ALA A 277 -23.20 -5.01 -5.51
CA ALA A 277 -21.73 -4.96 -5.41
C ALA A 277 -20.88 -5.89 -6.27
N LEU A 278 -21.25 -6.72 -7.19
CA LEU A 278 -20.27 -7.44 -8.05
C LEU A 278 -20.94 -8.44 -9.02
N PRO A 279 -20.57 -8.44 -10.29
CA PRO A 279 -19.47 -7.74 -10.97
C PRO A 279 -19.86 -6.34 -11.47
N ALA A 280 -18.85 -5.46 -11.57
CA ALA A 280 -19.05 -4.19 -12.26
C ALA A 280 -19.04 -4.42 -13.79
N TRP A 281 -19.95 -3.80 -14.49
CA TRP A 281 -19.99 -3.80 -15.95
C TRP A 281 -19.53 -2.44 -16.46
N CYS A 282 -18.69 -2.46 -17.47
CA CYS A 282 -18.16 -1.24 -18.07
C CYS A 282 -18.38 -1.28 -19.58
N MET A 283 -18.96 -0.23 -20.13
CA MET A 283 -19.05 -0.06 -21.58
C MET A 283 -17.93 0.84 -22.06
N GLU A 284 -17.11 0.33 -22.95
CA GLU A 284 -16.05 1.10 -23.60
C GLU A 284 -16.62 2.07 -24.65
N PRO A 285 -15.86 3.13 -25.03
CA PRO A 285 -16.26 4.01 -26.12
C PRO A 285 -16.51 3.30 -27.45
N SER A 286 -15.89 2.14 -27.65
CA SER A 286 -16.13 1.26 -28.81
C SER A 286 -17.50 0.58 -28.82
N GLY A 287 -18.29 0.73 -27.74
CA GLY A 287 -19.55 0.02 -27.54
C GLY A 287 -19.39 -1.42 -27.07
N ARG A 288 -18.19 -1.86 -26.73
CA ARG A 288 -17.94 -3.18 -26.16
C ARG A 288 -18.09 -3.17 -24.65
N TRP A 289 -18.65 -4.25 -24.12
CA TRP A 289 -18.72 -4.46 -22.68
C TRP A 289 -17.46 -5.08 -22.14
N ARG A 290 -17.05 -4.62 -20.96
CA ARG A 290 -16.13 -5.31 -20.07
C ARG A 290 -16.88 -5.74 -18.82
N VAL A 291 -16.89 -7.03 -18.56
CA VAL A 291 -17.44 -7.62 -17.33
C VAL A 291 -16.29 -8.26 -16.58
N PHE A 292 -16.23 -8.00 -15.28
CA PHE A 292 -15.17 -8.51 -14.44
C PHE A 292 -15.76 -9.48 -13.42
N ARG A 293 -15.21 -10.68 -13.39
CA ARG A 293 -15.47 -11.63 -12.32
C ARG A 293 -14.29 -11.63 -11.35
N TYR A 294 -14.59 -11.76 -10.08
CA TYR A 294 -13.60 -11.75 -9.03
C TYR A 294 -13.27 -13.19 -8.63
N TYR A 295 -11.98 -13.49 -8.62
CA TYR A 295 -11.46 -14.80 -8.22
C TYR A 295 -10.68 -14.67 -6.92
N ALA A 296 -11.02 -15.52 -5.95
CA ALA A 296 -10.29 -15.70 -4.72
C ALA A 296 -9.90 -17.17 -4.60
N SER A 297 -8.65 -17.45 -4.28
CA SER A 297 -8.17 -18.80 -4.01
C SER A 297 -6.97 -18.75 -3.06
N ARG A 298 -6.54 -19.91 -2.57
CA ARG A 298 -5.35 -20.00 -1.74
C ARG A 298 -4.10 -19.54 -2.49
N GLU A 299 -3.96 -19.93 -3.75
CA GLU A 299 -2.83 -19.55 -4.60
C GLU A 299 -2.77 -18.03 -4.81
N ILE A 300 -3.93 -17.39 -4.98
CA ILE A 300 -4.04 -15.94 -5.05
C ILE A 300 -3.63 -15.30 -3.72
N SER A 301 -4.08 -15.85 -2.60
CA SER A 301 -3.71 -15.34 -1.27
C SER A 301 -2.22 -15.48 -1.00
N ASP A 302 -1.62 -16.62 -1.36
CA ASP A 302 -0.18 -16.86 -1.21
C ASP A 302 0.63 -15.93 -2.12
N TYR A 303 0.20 -15.72 -3.37
CA TYR A 303 0.82 -14.77 -4.28
C TYR A 303 0.76 -13.33 -3.74
N THR A 304 -0.40 -12.92 -3.24
CA THR A 304 -0.62 -11.58 -2.69
C THR A 304 0.23 -11.36 -1.44
N HIS A 305 0.34 -12.37 -0.58
CA HIS A 305 1.25 -12.35 0.56
C HIS A 305 2.70 -12.11 0.11
N GLU A 306 3.17 -12.88 -0.85
CA GLU A 306 4.53 -12.72 -1.37
C GLU A 306 4.75 -11.32 -1.95
N PHE A 307 3.80 -10.83 -2.75
CA PHE A 307 3.86 -9.51 -3.34
C PHE A 307 3.96 -8.40 -2.27
N TYR A 308 3.06 -8.39 -1.29
CA TYR A 308 3.07 -7.36 -0.24
C TYR A 308 4.26 -7.49 0.70
N THR A 309 4.75 -8.70 0.94
CA THR A 309 5.97 -8.90 1.72
C THR A 309 7.18 -8.33 0.99
N ARG A 310 7.31 -8.53 -0.32
CA ARG A 310 8.36 -7.91 -1.13
C ARG A 310 8.27 -6.39 -1.12
N LEU A 311 7.06 -5.84 -1.28
CA LEU A 311 6.83 -4.41 -1.24
C LEU A 311 7.15 -3.82 0.14
N GLY A 312 6.66 -4.42 1.22
CA GLY A 312 6.97 -3.99 2.57
C GLY A 312 8.47 -4.05 2.90
N THR A 313 9.15 -5.12 2.44
CA THR A 313 10.61 -5.23 2.56
C THR A 313 11.33 -4.07 1.85
N ASN A 314 10.92 -3.77 0.62
CA ASN A 314 11.47 -2.67 -0.14
C ASN A 314 11.24 -1.32 0.56
N ILE A 315 10.05 -1.07 1.11
CA ILE A 315 9.72 0.15 1.84
C ILE A 315 10.62 0.31 3.08
N ILE A 316 10.76 -0.74 3.88
CA ILE A 316 11.61 -0.71 5.09
C ILE A 316 13.06 -0.46 4.72
N LEU A 317 13.60 -1.21 3.76
CA LEU A 317 15.00 -1.04 3.34
C LEU A 317 15.25 0.33 2.72
N TYR A 318 14.29 0.86 1.94
CA TYR A 318 14.40 2.21 1.42
C TYR A 318 14.49 3.23 2.56
N ALA A 319 13.68 3.10 3.59
CA ALA A 319 13.65 4.03 4.71
C ALA A 319 14.93 4.00 5.56
N ILE A 320 15.51 2.83 5.80
CA ILE A 320 16.71 2.69 6.66
C ILE A 320 18.04 2.91 5.92
N LEU A 321 18.02 2.98 4.59
CA LEU A 321 19.24 3.17 3.76
C LEU A 321 19.38 4.61 3.22
N GLN A 322 18.52 5.54 3.64
CA GLN A 322 18.52 6.94 3.23
C GLN A 322 19.50 7.81 3.99
#